data_b2a9a87812577230c01f7d8f9aca60f7
#
_entry.id   b2a9a87812577230c01f7d8f9aca60f7
#
_cell.length_a   1.000
_cell.length_b   1.000
_cell.length_c   1.000
_cell.angle_alpha   90.00
_cell.angle_beta   90.00
_cell.angle_gamma   90.00
#
_symmetry.space_group_name_H-M   'P 1'
#
loop_
_entity.id
_entity.type
_entity.pdbx_description
1 polymer ?
#
loop_
_entity_poly.entity_id
_entity_poly.type
_entity_poly.pdbx_seq_one_letter_code
_entity_poly.pdbx_strand_id
1 'polypeptide(L)'
;KASIVGQKVEITGPKGSREFVATEDVTLRLLDSEISITPRGNSKRSKQQWGMSRTQIANLVEGVTNGFRKELEIQGVGYRANIQGNNLKLSLGYSHEVDFEVPKDVKVTCPKPTEIVVEGIDQQAVGQVAANIREWRKPEPYKGKGIRYKGEYIFAKEGKKK
;
A
#
# COMPACT_ATOMS: atom_id res chain seq x y z
N LYS A 1 -9.09 -18.82 -6.33
CA LYS A 1 -10.53 -19.13 -6.42
C LYS A 1 -11.36 -17.89 -6.20
N ALA A 2 -12.43 -17.76 -6.94
CA ALA A 2 -13.34 -16.62 -6.84
C ALA A 2 -14.78 -17.11 -6.73
N SER A 3 -15.59 -16.38 -5.97
CA SER A 3 -17.02 -16.61 -5.89
C SER A 3 -17.75 -15.28 -5.93
N ILE A 4 -18.94 -15.26 -6.53
CA ILE A 4 -19.77 -14.08 -6.63
C ILE A 4 -21.15 -14.39 -6.06
N VAL A 5 -21.57 -13.59 -5.09
CA VAL A 5 -22.92 -13.65 -4.53
C VAL A 5 -23.54 -12.26 -4.64
N GLY A 6 -24.46 -12.08 -5.63
CA GLY A 6 -25.05 -10.77 -5.89
C GLY A 6 -24.00 -9.75 -6.30
N GLN A 7 -23.77 -8.74 -5.47
CA GLN A 7 -22.79 -7.68 -5.70
C GLN A 7 -21.49 -7.90 -4.93
N LYS A 8 -21.36 -9.04 -4.23
CA LYS A 8 -20.18 -9.34 -3.43
C LYS A 8 -19.27 -10.33 -4.17
N VAL A 9 -18.01 -9.97 -4.31
CA VAL A 9 -16.98 -10.83 -4.90
C VAL A 9 -16.03 -11.23 -3.79
N GLU A 10 -15.80 -12.54 -3.65
CA GLU A 10 -14.84 -13.07 -2.70
C GLU A 10 -13.76 -13.80 -3.47
N ILE A 11 -12.50 -13.43 -3.24
CA ILE A 11 -11.35 -14.00 -3.95
C ILE A 11 -10.38 -14.57 -2.93
N THR A 12 -9.99 -15.84 -3.14
CA THR A 12 -9.05 -16.55 -2.29
C THR A 12 -7.83 -16.95 -3.12
N GLY A 13 -6.65 -16.67 -2.60
CA GLY A 13 -5.39 -17.02 -3.25
C GLY A 13 -4.35 -17.48 -2.24
N PRO A 14 -3.11 -17.78 -2.71
CA PRO A 14 -2.03 -18.28 -1.86
C PRO A 14 -1.65 -17.35 -0.70
N LYS A 15 -1.86 -16.06 -0.84
CA LYS A 15 -1.52 -15.06 0.18
C LYS A 15 -2.65 -14.78 1.17
N GLY A 16 -3.87 -15.19 0.86
CA GLY A 16 -5.03 -14.96 1.72
C GLY A 16 -6.31 -14.82 0.93
N SER A 17 -7.34 -14.28 1.56
CA SER A 17 -8.62 -14.03 0.90
C SER A 17 -9.08 -12.59 1.14
N ARG A 18 -9.76 -12.03 0.16
CA ARG A 18 -10.30 -10.68 0.20
C ARG A 18 -11.67 -10.64 -0.45
N GLU A 19 -12.48 -9.67 -0.05
CA GLU A 19 -13.79 -9.48 -0.62
C GLU A 19 -14.01 -8.03 -1.04
N PHE A 20 -14.89 -7.84 -2.02
CA PHE A 20 -15.27 -6.52 -2.50
C PHE A 20 -16.76 -6.53 -2.79
N VAL A 21 -17.44 -5.48 -2.34
CA VAL A 21 -18.85 -5.28 -2.61
C VAL A 21 -18.99 -4.16 -3.64
N ALA A 22 -19.49 -4.52 -4.82
CA ALA A 22 -19.69 -3.56 -5.90
C ALA A 22 -21.01 -2.82 -5.69
N THR A 23 -21.12 -1.64 -6.30
CA THR A 23 -22.36 -0.88 -6.29
C THR A 23 -23.39 -1.49 -7.24
N GLU A 24 -24.65 -1.05 -7.15
CA GLU A 24 -25.72 -1.54 -8.01
C GLU A 24 -25.56 -1.10 -9.46
N ASP A 25 -24.67 -0.18 -9.75
CA ASP A 25 -24.44 0.36 -11.08
C ASP A 25 -23.68 -0.59 -12.01
N VAL A 26 -23.18 -1.72 -11.50
CA VAL A 26 -22.43 -2.72 -12.28
C VAL A 26 -23.01 -4.11 -12.08
N THR A 27 -22.82 -4.96 -13.08
CA THR A 27 -23.20 -6.38 -13.04
C THR A 27 -21.92 -7.22 -13.01
N LEU A 28 -21.86 -8.17 -12.08
CA LEU A 28 -20.73 -9.07 -11.92
C LEU A 28 -21.10 -10.46 -12.43
N ARG A 29 -20.18 -11.09 -13.17
CA ARG A 29 -20.34 -12.47 -13.64
C ARG A 29 -19.03 -13.22 -13.49
N LEU A 30 -19.15 -14.46 -13.06
CA LEU A 30 -18.01 -15.38 -13.02
C LEU A 30 -18.07 -16.30 -14.22
N LEU A 31 -17.08 -16.18 -15.12
CA LEU A 31 -16.95 -16.98 -16.32
C LEU A 31 -15.69 -17.83 -16.23
N ASP A 32 -15.84 -19.14 -16.01
CA ASP A 32 -14.73 -20.09 -15.88
C ASP A 32 -13.60 -19.55 -14.99
N SER A 33 -12.56 -18.97 -15.60
CA SER A 33 -11.42 -18.40 -14.86
C SER A 33 -11.41 -16.88 -14.85
N GLU A 34 -12.45 -16.22 -15.34
CA GLU A 34 -12.50 -14.78 -15.46
C GLU A 34 -13.71 -14.18 -14.74
N ILE A 35 -13.51 -13.00 -14.18
CA ILE A 35 -14.59 -12.19 -13.60
C ILE A 35 -14.92 -11.09 -14.61
N SER A 36 -16.16 -11.10 -15.08
CA SER A 36 -16.64 -10.09 -16.02
C SER A 36 -17.45 -9.04 -15.28
N ILE A 37 -17.16 -7.78 -15.57
CA ILE A 37 -17.86 -6.62 -14.99
C ILE A 37 -18.43 -5.80 -16.12
N THR A 38 -19.72 -5.54 -16.06
CA THR A 38 -20.39 -4.71 -17.06
C THR A 38 -21.19 -3.61 -16.37
N PRO A 39 -21.23 -2.39 -16.95
CA PRO A 39 -22.03 -1.32 -16.38
C PRO A 39 -23.52 -1.57 -16.62
N ARG A 40 -24.36 -1.17 -15.66
CA ARG A 40 -25.81 -1.18 -15.83
C ARG A 40 -26.23 0.19 -16.34
N GLY A 41 -26.65 0.26 -17.60
CA GLY A 41 -27.05 1.50 -18.22
C GLY A 41 -25.90 2.33 -18.77
N ASN A 42 -26.21 3.52 -19.28
CA ASN A 42 -25.27 4.39 -19.97
C ASN A 42 -24.97 5.68 -19.22
N SER A 43 -25.33 5.76 -17.93
CA SER A 43 -25.07 6.96 -17.14
C SER A 43 -23.57 7.12 -16.89
N LYS A 44 -23.15 8.35 -16.66
CA LYS A 44 -21.76 8.64 -16.30
C LYS A 44 -21.34 7.91 -15.03
N ARG A 45 -22.26 7.83 -14.06
CA ARG A 45 -22.02 7.11 -12.80
C ARG A 45 -21.78 5.62 -13.04
N SER A 46 -22.57 4.98 -13.92
CA SER A 46 -22.39 3.56 -14.24
C SER A 46 -21.02 3.29 -14.84
N LYS A 47 -20.55 4.17 -15.72
CA LYS A 47 -19.23 4.03 -16.34
C LYS A 47 -18.11 4.23 -15.31
N GLN A 48 -18.27 5.19 -14.42
CA GLN A 48 -17.30 5.45 -13.35
C GLN A 48 -17.21 4.26 -12.39
N GLN A 49 -18.36 3.73 -11.97
CA GLN A 49 -18.40 2.58 -11.07
C GLN A 49 -17.87 1.31 -11.75
N TRP A 50 -18.08 1.15 -13.03
CA TRP A 50 -17.51 0.06 -13.81
C TRP A 50 -15.98 0.09 -13.79
N GLY A 51 -15.39 1.23 -14.11
CA GLY A 51 -13.94 1.39 -14.09
C GLY A 51 -13.35 1.16 -12.70
N MET A 52 -13.96 1.74 -11.67
CA MET A 52 -13.53 1.56 -10.29
C MET A 52 -13.60 0.09 -9.87
N SER A 53 -14.74 -0.57 -10.12
CA SER A 53 -14.94 -1.97 -9.73
C SER A 53 -13.93 -2.89 -10.41
N ARG A 54 -13.68 -2.67 -11.70
CA ARG A 54 -12.70 -3.45 -12.45
C ARG A 54 -11.31 -3.33 -11.83
N THR A 55 -10.90 -2.12 -11.49
CA THR A 55 -9.59 -1.88 -10.87
C THR A 55 -9.51 -2.51 -9.48
N GLN A 56 -10.54 -2.36 -8.66
CA GLN A 56 -10.57 -2.93 -7.32
C GLN A 56 -10.49 -4.46 -7.34
N ILE A 57 -11.24 -5.09 -8.23
CA ILE A 57 -11.22 -6.55 -8.35
C ILE A 57 -9.86 -7.03 -8.88
N ALA A 58 -9.28 -6.34 -9.84
CA ALA A 58 -7.94 -6.66 -10.33
C ALA A 58 -6.89 -6.56 -9.21
N ASN A 59 -6.99 -5.55 -8.36
CA ASN A 59 -6.12 -5.41 -7.20
C ASN A 59 -6.32 -6.53 -6.18
N LEU A 60 -7.55 -7.00 -5.97
CA LEU A 60 -7.82 -8.13 -5.09
C LEU A 60 -7.14 -9.40 -5.61
N VAL A 61 -7.27 -9.67 -6.90
CA VAL A 61 -6.67 -10.86 -7.51
C VAL A 61 -5.15 -10.82 -7.37
N GLU A 62 -4.54 -9.68 -7.69
CA GLU A 62 -3.10 -9.53 -7.58
C GLU A 62 -2.63 -9.62 -6.13
N GLY A 63 -3.36 -9.00 -5.20
CA GLY A 63 -3.01 -9.00 -3.79
C GLY A 63 -3.02 -10.40 -3.17
N VAL A 64 -4.05 -11.19 -3.43
CA VAL A 64 -4.15 -12.54 -2.87
C VAL A 64 -3.24 -13.54 -3.56
N THR A 65 -2.77 -13.23 -4.77
CA THR A 65 -1.88 -14.10 -5.55
C THR A 65 -0.41 -13.80 -5.27
N ASN A 66 0.00 -12.55 -5.43
CA ASN A 66 1.39 -12.11 -5.34
C ASN A 66 1.67 -11.23 -4.11
N GLY A 67 0.65 -10.53 -3.61
CA GLY A 67 0.81 -9.52 -2.58
C GLY A 67 1.35 -8.22 -3.13
N PHE A 68 1.30 -7.20 -2.31
CA PHE A 68 1.86 -5.87 -2.63
C PHE A 68 3.03 -5.60 -1.71
N ARG A 69 4.02 -4.91 -2.24
CA ARG A 69 5.25 -4.61 -1.51
C ARG A 69 5.67 -3.18 -1.77
N LYS A 70 6.01 -2.47 -0.71
CA LYS A 70 6.63 -1.16 -0.77
C LYS A 70 7.93 -1.20 0.00
N GLU A 71 8.97 -0.65 -0.58
CA GLU A 71 10.27 -0.56 0.06
C GLU A 71 10.60 0.89 0.36
N LEU A 72 11.10 1.13 1.57
CA LEU A 72 11.50 2.45 2.03
C LEU A 72 12.97 2.45 2.39
N GLU A 73 13.64 3.54 2.09
CA GLU A 73 15.04 3.76 2.44
C GLU A 73 15.15 4.91 3.43
N ILE A 74 16.03 4.76 4.41
CA ILE A 74 16.29 5.79 5.38
C ILE A 74 17.67 6.38 5.08
N GLN A 75 17.73 7.68 4.89
CA GLN A 75 18.96 8.42 4.64
C GLN A 75 19.22 9.37 5.81
N GLY A 76 20.42 9.33 6.34
CA GLY A 76 20.84 10.23 7.41
C GLY A 76 21.73 9.52 8.42
N VAL A 77 22.73 10.22 8.91
CA VAL A 77 23.65 9.69 9.92
C VAL A 77 22.87 9.50 11.23
N GLY A 78 22.94 8.29 11.79
CA GLY A 78 22.25 7.94 13.03
C GLY A 78 20.77 7.62 12.85
N TYR A 79 20.23 7.76 11.65
CA TYR A 79 18.84 7.37 11.38
C TYR A 79 18.79 5.86 11.16
N ARG A 80 17.87 5.19 11.83
CA ARG A 80 17.72 3.74 11.70
C ARG A 80 16.31 3.29 12.08
N ALA A 81 15.99 2.08 11.66
CA ALA A 81 14.71 1.45 11.97
C ALA A 81 14.94 0.05 12.56
N ASN A 82 14.03 -0.38 13.41
CA ASN A 82 14.08 -1.70 14.04
C ASN A 82 12.66 -2.18 14.28
N ILE A 83 12.44 -3.48 14.15
CA ILE A 83 11.15 -4.12 14.42
C ILE A 83 11.26 -4.81 15.80
N GLN A 84 10.30 -4.50 16.66
CA GLN A 84 10.15 -5.19 17.95
C GLN A 84 8.68 -5.66 18.08
N GLY A 85 8.48 -6.97 17.95
CA GLY A 85 7.13 -7.53 17.96
C GLY A 85 6.29 -6.98 16.81
N ASN A 86 5.18 -6.31 17.14
CA ASN A 86 4.29 -5.69 16.15
C ASN A 86 4.56 -4.20 15.98
N ASN A 87 5.63 -3.68 16.56
CA ASN A 87 5.93 -2.26 16.52
C ASN A 87 7.20 -1.99 15.72
N LEU A 88 7.16 -0.94 14.92
CA LEU A 88 8.32 -0.43 14.21
C LEU A 88 8.89 0.75 15.00
N LYS A 89 10.14 0.65 15.39
CA LYS A 89 10.84 1.71 16.11
C LYS A 89 11.80 2.44 15.18
N LEU A 90 11.68 3.75 15.16
CA LEU A 90 12.46 4.61 14.27
C LEU A 90 13.28 5.61 15.07
N SER A 91 14.57 5.66 14.79
CA SER A 91 15.46 6.70 15.29
C SER A 91 15.70 7.69 14.16
N LEU A 92 15.12 8.88 14.25
CA LEU A 92 15.08 9.85 13.16
C LEU A 92 15.65 11.22 13.57
N GLY A 93 16.53 11.25 14.54
CA GLY A 93 17.12 12.49 14.99
C GLY A 93 16.26 13.29 15.97
N TYR A 94 15.15 12.73 16.43
CA TYR A 94 14.34 13.31 17.50
C TYR A 94 14.93 12.96 18.87
N SER A 95 14.49 13.67 19.90
CA SER A 95 14.92 13.40 21.28
C SER A 95 14.46 12.05 21.81
N HIS A 96 13.47 11.44 21.17
CA HIS A 96 12.95 10.12 21.51
C HIS A 96 12.77 9.29 20.24
N GLU A 97 12.64 7.98 20.41
CA GLU A 97 12.34 7.09 19.30
C GLU A 97 10.87 7.21 18.91
N VAL A 98 10.60 7.11 17.61
CA VAL A 98 9.23 7.03 17.08
C VAL A 98 8.80 5.58 17.15
N ASP A 99 7.66 5.34 17.79
CA ASP A 99 7.08 4.00 17.93
C ASP A 99 5.81 3.95 17.06
N PHE A 100 5.83 3.11 16.04
CA PHE A 100 4.72 2.96 15.10
C PHE A 100 4.13 1.56 15.23
N GLU A 101 2.85 1.50 15.57
CA GLU A 101 2.14 0.23 15.66
C GLU A 101 1.74 -0.23 14.27
N VAL A 102 2.16 -1.44 13.89
CA VAL A 102 1.87 -2.01 12.57
C VAL A 102 0.50 -2.65 12.57
N PRO A 103 -0.40 -2.30 11.64
CA PRO A 103 -1.70 -2.96 11.51
C PRO A 103 -1.56 -4.46 11.24
N LYS A 104 -2.55 -5.24 11.66
CA LYS A 104 -2.54 -6.70 11.52
C LYS A 104 -2.49 -7.17 10.07
N ASP A 105 -3.07 -6.40 9.16
CA ASP A 105 -3.17 -6.76 7.74
C ASP A 105 -1.89 -6.51 6.95
N VAL A 106 -0.90 -5.91 7.59
CA VAL A 106 0.34 -5.50 6.94
C VAL A 106 1.52 -6.06 7.72
N LYS A 107 2.51 -6.56 7.00
CA LYS A 107 3.75 -7.04 7.57
C LYS A 107 4.86 -6.06 7.26
N VAL A 108 5.56 -5.61 8.29
CA VAL A 108 6.70 -4.70 8.14
C VAL A 108 7.96 -5.43 8.59
N THR A 109 9.00 -5.39 7.77
CA THR A 109 10.29 -5.99 8.09
C THR A 109 11.41 -4.99 7.84
N CYS A 110 12.51 -5.15 8.55
CA CYS A 110 13.70 -4.31 8.40
C CYS A 110 14.90 -5.22 8.11
N PRO A 111 15.13 -5.59 6.83
CA PRO A 111 16.29 -6.42 6.50
C PRO A 111 17.60 -5.73 6.82
N LYS A 112 17.60 -4.40 6.79
CA LYS A 112 18.73 -3.58 7.21
C LYS A 112 18.22 -2.41 8.06
N PRO A 113 19.04 -1.84 8.97
CA PRO A 113 18.59 -0.69 9.75
C PRO A 113 18.18 0.53 8.91
N THR A 114 18.62 0.60 7.67
CA THR A 114 18.30 1.70 6.74
C THR A 114 17.26 1.33 5.71
N GLU A 115 16.69 0.12 5.77
CA GLU A 115 15.67 -0.34 4.83
C GLU A 115 14.46 -0.87 5.56
N ILE A 116 13.27 -0.48 5.07
CA ILE A 116 11.99 -0.94 5.59
C ILE A 116 11.22 -1.55 4.43
N VAL A 117 10.69 -2.76 4.64
CA VAL A 117 9.85 -3.44 3.65
C VAL A 117 8.45 -3.59 4.22
N VAL A 118 7.44 -3.09 3.50
CA VAL A 118 6.04 -3.18 3.88
C VAL A 118 5.33 -4.09 2.88
N GLU A 119 4.73 -5.16 3.36
CA GLU A 119 4.05 -6.15 2.54
C GLU A 119 2.63 -6.42 3.03
N GLY A 120 1.74 -6.76 2.12
CA GLY A 120 0.37 -7.13 2.45
C GLY A 120 -0.43 -7.48 1.22
N ILE A 121 -1.63 -7.99 1.45
CA ILE A 121 -2.55 -8.37 0.36
C ILE A 121 -3.43 -7.21 -0.09
N ASP A 122 -3.53 -6.14 0.72
CA ASP A 122 -4.33 -4.97 0.42
C ASP A 122 -3.42 -3.81 0.00
N GLN A 123 -3.52 -3.42 -1.25
CA GLN A 123 -2.71 -2.32 -1.80
C GLN A 123 -2.89 -1.03 -1.01
N GLN A 124 -4.13 -0.71 -0.65
CA GLN A 124 -4.44 0.51 0.10
C GLN A 124 -3.77 0.49 1.49
N ALA A 125 -3.89 -0.64 2.21
CA ALA A 125 -3.29 -0.76 3.54
C ALA A 125 -1.77 -0.68 3.47
N VAL A 126 -1.14 -1.38 2.52
CA VAL A 126 0.31 -1.35 2.33
C VAL A 126 0.78 0.07 2.00
N GLY A 127 0.11 0.73 1.06
CA GLY A 127 0.43 2.10 0.69
C GLY A 127 0.23 3.10 1.82
N GLN A 128 -0.84 2.95 2.60
CA GLN A 128 -1.13 3.83 3.73
C GLN A 128 -0.07 3.68 4.83
N VAL A 129 0.30 2.45 5.16
CA VAL A 129 1.34 2.20 6.17
C VAL A 129 2.68 2.78 5.72
N ALA A 130 3.06 2.56 4.46
CA ALA A 130 4.29 3.11 3.91
C ALA A 130 4.28 4.65 3.95
N ALA A 131 3.17 5.27 3.59
CA ALA A 131 3.03 6.72 3.64
C ALA A 131 3.10 7.26 5.06
N ASN A 132 2.46 6.58 6.02
CA ASN A 132 2.50 6.99 7.42
C ASN A 132 3.92 6.93 7.99
N ILE A 133 4.67 5.90 7.63
CA ILE A 133 6.07 5.77 8.05
C ILE A 133 6.91 6.91 7.45
N ARG A 134 6.72 7.20 6.18
CA ARG A 134 7.43 8.27 5.48
C ARG A 134 7.15 9.65 6.08
N GLU A 135 5.92 9.88 6.54
CA GLU A 135 5.52 11.17 7.12
C GLU A 135 6.25 11.52 8.42
N TRP A 136 6.77 10.53 9.14
CA TRP A 136 7.52 10.80 10.35
C TRP A 136 8.76 11.63 10.09
N ARG A 137 9.36 11.46 8.92
CA ARG A 137 10.51 12.27 8.51
C ARG A 137 10.63 12.24 6.98
N LYS A 138 9.95 13.15 6.32
CA LYS A 138 10.00 13.24 4.86
C LYS A 138 11.40 13.63 4.39
N PRO A 139 11.83 13.20 3.17
CA PRO A 139 13.12 13.61 2.65
C PRO A 139 13.20 15.13 2.50
N GLU A 140 14.28 15.69 2.97
CA GLU A 140 14.51 17.13 2.82
C GLU A 140 15.13 17.42 1.43
N PRO A 141 14.87 18.61 0.88
CA PRO A 141 15.36 18.93 -0.47
C PRO A 141 16.85 19.29 -0.53
N TYR A 142 17.51 19.50 0.59
CA TYR A 142 18.90 19.96 0.61
C TYR A 142 19.91 18.81 0.60
N LYS A 143 19.79 17.87 1.52
CA LYS A 143 20.71 16.73 1.63
C LYS A 143 20.02 15.38 1.44
N GLY A 144 18.71 15.37 1.26
CA GLY A 144 17.95 14.15 1.08
C GLY A 144 17.79 13.28 2.31
N LYS A 145 18.04 13.83 3.52
CA LYS A 145 17.85 13.08 4.76
C LYS A 145 16.39 12.84 5.05
N GLY A 146 16.07 11.65 5.46
CA GLY A 146 14.69 11.27 5.81
C GLY A 146 14.34 9.90 5.27
N ILE A 147 13.06 9.57 5.33
CA ILE A 147 12.52 8.30 4.84
C ILE A 147 11.92 8.54 3.46
N ARG A 148 12.35 7.76 2.47
CA ARG A 148 11.83 7.85 1.10
C ARG A 148 11.54 6.47 0.56
N TYR A 149 10.70 6.43 -0.48
CA TYR A 149 10.50 5.18 -1.22
C TYR A 149 11.77 4.82 -1.98
N LYS A 150 12.03 3.54 -2.11
CA LYS A 150 13.19 3.07 -2.86
C LYS A 150 13.07 3.54 -4.32
N GLY A 151 14.09 4.24 -4.79
CA GLY A 151 14.08 4.79 -6.13
C GLY A 151 13.31 6.10 -6.29
N GLU A 152 12.76 6.66 -5.21
CA GLU A 152 12.06 7.94 -5.27
C GLU A 152 13.02 9.07 -5.64
N TYR A 153 12.61 9.88 -6.61
CA TYR A 153 13.35 11.06 -6.97
C TYR A 153 13.09 12.17 -5.95
N ILE A 154 14.17 12.70 -5.38
CA ILE A 154 14.09 13.79 -4.42
C ILE A 154 14.55 15.05 -5.09
N PHE A 155 13.66 16.04 -5.16
CA PHE A 155 13.99 17.33 -5.73
C PHE A 155 15.06 18.03 -4.86
N ALA A 156 16.24 18.20 -5.42
CA ALA A 156 17.34 18.82 -4.68
C ALA A 156 17.32 20.33 -4.84
N LYS A 157 17.46 21.04 -3.72
CA LYS A 157 17.57 22.51 -3.69
C LYS A 157 18.92 22.87 -3.15
N GLU A 158 19.44 24.01 -3.61
CA GLU A 158 20.66 24.57 -3.04
C GLU A 158 20.35 25.13 -1.65
N GLY A 159 21.34 25.01 -0.76
CA GLY A 159 21.22 25.60 0.56
C GLY A 159 21.09 27.12 0.48
N LYS A 160 20.48 27.71 1.51
CA LYS A 160 20.34 29.16 1.56
C LYS A 160 21.72 29.82 1.55
N LYS A 161 21.91 30.70 0.61
CA LYS A 161 23.05 31.60 0.63
C LYS A 161 22.68 32.78 1.51
N LYS A 162 23.55 33.10 2.43
CA LYS A 162 23.37 34.31 3.21
C LYS A 162 23.83 35.53 2.45
#